data_db62117f902a65a10b029788492afe62
#
_entry.id   db62117f902a65a10b029788492afe62
#
_cell.length_a   1.000
_cell.length_b   1.000
_cell.length_c   1.000
_cell.angle_alpha   90.00
_cell.angle_beta   90.00
_cell.angle_gamma   90.00
#
_symmetry.space_group_name_H-M   'P 1'
#
loop_
_entity.id
_entity.type
_entity.pdbx_description
1 polymer ?
#
loop_
_entity_poly.entity_id
_entity_poly.type
_entity_poly.pdbx_seq_one_letter_code
_entity_poly.pdbx_strand_id
1 'polypeptide(L)'
;QVIGEYAFFNCTALTTVNLPQLTRIDQYAFQVCTSLAELTLDNVEAIDLAAFYGCTSLETLKLPACTRFGNYIVTGCSSLTRIEAAAAGDFVNIDDDTSNIGNTSVFQNRAAHSGANAFDPANCDLVLNADKKPDGTALPKVHNGNEWAGKGGSGYLIQWKSISFAQQP
;
A
#
# COMPACT_ATOMS: atom_id res chain seq x y z
N GLN A 1 -16.38 -2.76 10.01
CA GLN A 1 -17.00 -1.70 9.20
C GLN A 1 -16.29 -1.62 7.85
N VAL A 2 -17.02 -1.13 6.83
CA VAL A 2 -16.52 -1.00 5.45
C VAL A 2 -16.75 0.43 4.98
N ILE A 3 -15.76 1.01 4.32
CA ILE A 3 -15.94 2.21 3.50
C ILE A 3 -16.23 1.73 2.08
N GLY A 4 -17.41 2.08 1.57
CA GLY A 4 -17.86 1.67 0.25
C GLY A 4 -17.14 2.39 -0.89
N GLU A 5 -17.41 1.89 -2.10
CA GLU A 5 -16.87 2.43 -3.34
C GLU A 5 -17.16 3.94 -3.49
N TYR A 6 -16.13 4.73 -3.81
CA TYR A 6 -16.19 6.21 -3.97
C TYR A 6 -16.71 6.99 -2.75
N ALA A 7 -16.79 6.40 -1.54
CA ALA A 7 -17.44 7.02 -0.38
C ALA A 7 -16.89 8.41 -0.03
N PHE A 8 -15.60 8.65 -0.20
CA PHE A 8 -14.92 9.93 0.01
C PHE A 8 -14.28 10.47 -1.27
N PHE A 9 -14.81 10.07 -2.44
CA PHE A 9 -14.29 10.55 -3.71
C PHE A 9 -14.26 12.07 -3.78
N ASN A 10 -13.09 12.63 -4.16
CA ASN A 10 -12.87 14.06 -4.31
C ASN A 10 -13.14 14.91 -3.04
N CYS A 11 -13.02 14.30 -1.86
CA CYS A 11 -13.08 15.01 -0.60
C CYS A 11 -11.78 15.78 -0.35
N THR A 12 -11.54 16.83 -1.15
CA THR A 12 -10.26 17.55 -1.18
C THR A 12 -9.90 18.27 0.12
N ALA A 13 -10.89 18.56 0.98
CA ALA A 13 -10.68 19.17 2.30
C ALA A 13 -10.52 18.13 3.43
N LEU A 14 -10.61 16.83 3.14
CA LEU A 14 -10.45 15.79 4.15
C LEU A 14 -8.98 15.68 4.57
N THR A 15 -8.71 15.94 5.84
CA THR A 15 -7.34 15.93 6.40
C THR A 15 -7.04 14.72 7.25
N THR A 16 -8.07 14.16 7.91
CA THR A 16 -7.91 13.04 8.84
C THR A 16 -9.09 12.06 8.73
N VAL A 17 -8.81 10.79 9.01
CA VAL A 17 -9.80 9.72 9.11
C VAL A 17 -9.54 8.98 10.42
N ASN A 18 -10.58 8.86 11.25
CA ASN A 18 -10.50 8.10 12.49
C ASN A 18 -11.69 7.11 12.55
N LEU A 19 -11.47 5.91 12.10
CA LEU A 19 -12.46 4.82 12.04
C LEU A 19 -11.87 3.54 12.62
N PRO A 20 -11.80 3.42 13.96
CA PRO A 20 -11.09 2.31 14.64
C PRO A 20 -11.72 0.93 14.39
N GLN A 21 -12.96 0.88 13.91
CA GLN A 21 -13.66 -0.37 13.57
C GLN A 21 -13.62 -0.70 12.07
N LEU A 22 -12.84 0.05 11.30
CA LEU A 22 -12.73 -0.17 9.86
C LEU A 22 -11.89 -1.42 9.58
N THR A 23 -12.44 -2.32 8.76
CA THR A 23 -11.76 -3.56 8.35
C THR A 23 -11.54 -3.68 6.85
N ARG A 24 -12.26 -2.88 6.05
CA ARG A 24 -12.14 -2.89 4.61
C ARG A 24 -12.39 -1.52 4.00
N ILE A 25 -11.64 -1.22 2.94
CA ILE A 25 -11.78 -0.04 2.09
C ILE A 25 -11.99 -0.53 0.66
N ASP A 26 -13.15 -0.18 0.09
CA ASP A 26 -13.49 -0.56 -1.28
C ASP A 26 -12.81 0.36 -2.31
N GLN A 27 -12.96 0.00 -3.58
CA GLN A 27 -12.28 0.67 -4.69
C GLN A 27 -12.57 2.18 -4.74
N TYR A 28 -11.54 2.98 -5.04
CA TYR A 28 -11.59 4.44 -5.18
C TYR A 28 -12.14 5.20 -3.97
N ALA A 29 -12.23 4.58 -2.79
CA ALA A 29 -12.92 5.13 -1.62
C ALA A 29 -12.40 6.51 -1.21
N PHE A 30 -11.11 6.77 -1.28
CA PHE A 30 -10.46 8.06 -0.98
C PHE A 30 -9.81 8.70 -2.21
N GLN A 31 -10.28 8.36 -3.40
CA GLN A 31 -9.68 8.93 -4.62
C GLN A 31 -9.75 10.46 -4.60
N VAL A 32 -8.59 11.11 -4.84
CA VAL A 32 -8.42 12.57 -4.91
C VAL A 32 -8.75 13.28 -3.58
N CYS A 33 -8.47 12.64 -2.44
CA CYS A 33 -8.45 13.31 -1.12
C CYS A 33 -7.11 14.04 -0.97
N THR A 34 -6.96 15.18 -1.65
CA THR A 34 -5.67 15.85 -1.82
C THR A 34 -5.09 16.49 -0.56
N SER A 35 -5.87 16.70 0.49
CA SER A 35 -5.40 17.23 1.78
C SER A 35 -5.13 16.16 2.85
N LEU A 36 -5.35 14.88 2.53
CA LEU A 36 -5.10 13.79 3.46
C LEU A 36 -3.60 13.55 3.56
N ALA A 37 -3.00 13.88 4.72
CA ALA A 37 -1.55 13.85 4.89
C ALA A 37 -1.03 12.58 5.58
N GLU A 38 -1.75 12.09 6.56
CA GLU A 38 -1.41 10.88 7.30
C GLU A 38 -2.64 9.99 7.45
N LEU A 39 -2.45 8.68 7.28
CA LEU A 39 -3.52 7.71 7.44
C LEU A 39 -3.02 6.48 8.19
N THR A 40 -3.65 6.23 9.34
CA THR A 40 -3.40 5.04 10.16
C THR A 40 -4.65 4.16 10.15
N LEU A 41 -4.49 2.91 9.70
CA LEU A 41 -5.56 1.96 9.48
C LEU A 41 -5.25 0.64 10.20
N ASP A 42 -5.27 0.69 11.54
CA ASP A 42 -4.76 -0.39 12.40
C ASP A 42 -5.48 -1.73 12.21
N ASN A 43 -6.77 -1.71 11.89
CA ASN A 43 -7.61 -2.90 11.78
C ASN A 43 -8.06 -3.20 10.34
N VAL A 44 -7.57 -2.46 9.37
CA VAL A 44 -7.92 -2.70 7.96
C VAL A 44 -7.18 -3.91 7.44
N GLU A 45 -7.92 -4.93 7.02
CA GLU A 45 -7.40 -6.19 6.48
C GLU A 45 -7.34 -6.20 4.94
N ALA A 46 -8.19 -5.40 4.29
CA ALA A 46 -8.28 -5.34 2.83
C ALA A 46 -8.46 -3.91 2.32
N ILE A 47 -7.74 -3.58 1.27
CA ILE A 47 -7.82 -2.32 0.54
C ILE A 47 -7.95 -2.64 -0.94
N ASP A 48 -8.99 -2.12 -1.57
CA ASP A 48 -9.34 -2.43 -2.93
C ASP A 48 -8.69 -1.48 -3.95
N LEU A 49 -8.95 -1.70 -5.24
CA LEU A 49 -8.39 -1.00 -6.39
C LEU A 49 -8.31 0.52 -6.19
N ALA A 50 -7.12 1.10 -6.35
CA ALA A 50 -6.91 2.54 -6.42
C ALA A 50 -7.52 3.35 -5.24
N ALA A 51 -7.63 2.75 -4.06
CA ALA A 51 -8.35 3.32 -2.92
C ALA A 51 -7.85 4.73 -2.53
N PHE A 52 -6.55 4.99 -2.64
CA PHE A 52 -5.92 6.29 -2.31
C PHE A 52 -5.39 7.02 -3.55
N TYR A 53 -5.93 6.71 -4.72
CA TYR A 53 -5.49 7.32 -5.97
C TYR A 53 -5.52 8.85 -5.91
N GLY A 54 -4.38 9.50 -6.17
CA GLY A 54 -4.29 10.95 -6.22
C GLY A 54 -4.36 11.67 -4.87
N CYS A 55 -4.12 10.97 -3.76
CA CYS A 55 -3.92 11.58 -2.44
C CYS A 55 -2.54 12.25 -2.40
N THR A 56 -2.41 13.40 -3.05
CA THR A 56 -1.11 14.04 -3.32
C THR A 56 -0.37 14.53 -2.09
N SER A 57 -1.07 14.83 -0.99
CA SER A 57 -0.46 15.23 0.29
C SER A 57 -0.16 14.06 1.23
N LEU A 58 -0.51 12.82 0.86
CA LEU A 58 -0.30 11.67 1.73
C LEU A 58 1.20 11.39 1.87
N GLU A 59 1.74 11.60 3.07
CA GLU A 59 3.16 11.42 3.41
C GLU A 59 3.42 10.08 4.08
N THR A 60 2.48 9.62 4.91
CA THR A 60 2.59 8.36 5.66
C THR A 60 1.32 7.54 5.56
N LEU A 61 1.47 6.25 5.26
CA LEU A 61 0.40 5.27 5.21
C LEU A 61 0.74 4.09 6.12
N LYS A 62 -0.06 3.86 7.18
CA LYS A 62 0.13 2.78 8.15
C LYS A 62 -0.95 1.74 8.01
N LEU A 63 -0.55 0.51 7.68
CA LEU A 63 -1.40 -0.64 7.34
C LEU A 63 -0.96 -1.91 8.10
N PRO A 64 -0.88 -1.89 9.44
CA PRO A 64 -0.23 -2.97 10.19
C PRO A 64 -0.95 -4.32 10.10
N ALA A 65 -2.24 -4.35 9.78
CA ALA A 65 -3.03 -5.57 9.66
C ALA A 65 -3.37 -5.94 8.21
N CYS A 66 -3.08 -5.07 7.23
CA CYS A 66 -3.54 -5.26 5.87
C CYS A 66 -2.68 -6.29 5.11
N THR A 67 -3.34 -7.33 4.60
CA THR A 67 -2.71 -8.40 3.81
C THR A 67 -3.33 -8.57 2.43
N ARG A 68 -4.45 -7.90 2.14
CA ARG A 68 -5.18 -8.01 0.89
C ARG A 68 -5.23 -6.66 0.19
N PHE A 69 -4.66 -6.57 -0.99
CA PHE A 69 -4.54 -5.33 -1.75
C PHE A 69 -5.08 -5.47 -3.16
N GLY A 70 -5.83 -4.47 -3.59
CA GLY A 70 -6.10 -4.22 -5.00
C GLY A 70 -4.92 -3.56 -5.70
N ASN A 71 -5.03 -3.39 -7.00
CA ASN A 71 -4.00 -2.74 -7.81
C ASN A 71 -3.98 -1.23 -7.57
N TYR A 72 -2.81 -0.60 -7.73
CA TYR A 72 -2.64 0.85 -7.85
C TYR A 72 -3.11 1.67 -6.64
N ILE A 73 -3.06 1.09 -5.43
CA ILE A 73 -3.64 1.72 -4.23
C ILE A 73 -3.06 3.10 -3.92
N VAL A 74 -1.80 3.38 -4.30
CA VAL A 74 -1.09 4.65 -4.04
C VAL A 74 -0.72 5.41 -5.31
N THR A 75 -1.36 5.10 -6.45
CA THR A 75 -1.11 5.84 -7.69
C THR A 75 -1.29 7.33 -7.48
N GLY A 76 -0.30 8.13 -7.87
CA GLY A 76 -0.35 9.59 -7.75
C GLY A 76 -0.19 10.15 -6.34
N CYS A 77 0.16 9.34 -5.34
CA CYS A 77 0.54 9.79 -4.00
C CYS A 77 1.98 10.34 -4.02
N SER A 78 2.17 11.50 -4.62
CA SER A 78 3.50 12.04 -4.92
C SER A 78 4.32 12.47 -3.68
N SER A 79 3.66 12.69 -2.54
CA SER A 79 4.34 13.04 -1.28
C SER A 79 4.62 11.82 -0.38
N LEU A 80 4.24 10.60 -0.80
CA LEU A 80 4.33 9.42 0.05
C LEU A 80 5.78 8.98 0.25
N THR A 81 6.26 9.13 1.48
CA THR A 81 7.65 8.85 1.87
C THR A 81 7.78 7.68 2.86
N ARG A 82 6.67 7.19 3.41
CA ARG A 82 6.68 6.09 4.37
C ARG A 82 5.42 5.22 4.26
N ILE A 83 5.63 3.92 4.14
CA ILE A 83 4.58 2.91 4.24
C ILE A 83 4.96 1.93 5.35
N GLU A 84 4.07 1.71 6.31
CA GLU A 84 4.18 0.65 7.31
C GLU A 84 3.14 -0.42 6.97
N ALA A 85 3.58 -1.64 6.71
CA ALA A 85 2.70 -2.72 6.28
C ALA A 85 2.86 -3.97 7.14
N ALA A 86 1.90 -4.88 7.06
CA ALA A 86 2.02 -6.21 7.63
C ALA A 86 3.18 -6.98 6.96
N ALA A 87 3.49 -8.16 7.48
CA ALA A 87 4.54 -9.01 6.94
C ALA A 87 4.32 -9.31 5.44
N ALA A 88 5.30 -8.98 4.63
CA ALA A 88 5.23 -8.99 3.17
C ALA A 88 5.00 -10.35 2.49
N GLY A 89 4.96 -11.43 3.25
CA GLY A 89 4.90 -12.77 2.67
C GLY A 89 3.53 -13.21 2.16
N ASP A 90 2.47 -12.52 2.56
CA ASP A 90 1.10 -12.96 2.36
C ASP A 90 0.20 -11.89 1.71
N PHE A 91 0.79 -10.93 1.00
CA PHE A 91 -0.02 -10.00 0.22
C PHE A 91 -0.77 -10.75 -0.88
N VAL A 92 -2.08 -10.71 -0.76
CA VAL A 92 -3.00 -11.20 -1.80
C VAL A 92 -3.45 -10.01 -2.62
N ASN A 93 -3.18 -10.05 -3.91
CA ASN A 93 -3.79 -9.10 -4.83
C ASN A 93 -5.23 -9.57 -5.13
N ILE A 94 -6.20 -8.77 -4.71
CA ILE A 94 -7.63 -9.12 -4.82
C ILE A 94 -8.24 -8.80 -6.18
N ASP A 95 -7.54 -8.02 -7.02
CA ASP A 95 -7.99 -7.71 -8.38
C ASP A 95 -7.55 -8.77 -9.40
N ASP A 96 -6.69 -9.69 -9.00
CA ASP A 96 -6.14 -10.69 -9.89
C ASP A 96 -6.74 -12.07 -9.56
N ASP A 97 -7.80 -12.42 -10.26
CA ASP A 97 -8.49 -13.71 -10.12
C ASP A 97 -7.63 -14.91 -10.60
N THR A 98 -6.41 -14.67 -11.01
CA THR A 98 -5.55 -15.67 -11.62
C THR A 98 -4.44 -16.21 -10.71
N SER A 99 -4.60 -16.20 -9.40
CA SER A 99 -3.60 -16.81 -8.48
C SER A 99 -2.13 -16.35 -8.70
N ASN A 100 -1.89 -15.37 -9.52
CA ASN A 100 -0.61 -14.73 -9.70
C ASN A 100 -0.35 -13.76 -8.56
N ILE A 101 -0.01 -14.33 -7.44
CA ILE A 101 0.57 -13.68 -6.28
C ILE A 101 1.91 -13.08 -6.72
N GLY A 102 1.88 -11.96 -7.35
CA GLY A 102 3.09 -11.36 -7.92
C GLY A 102 2.83 -10.14 -8.72
N ASN A 103 1.61 -9.70 -8.73
CA ASN A 103 1.33 -8.45 -9.39
C ASN A 103 1.85 -7.31 -8.52
N THR A 104 3.00 -6.81 -8.91
CA THR A 104 3.63 -5.61 -8.36
C THR A 104 2.78 -4.36 -8.51
N SER A 105 1.62 -4.47 -9.15
CA SER A 105 0.70 -3.37 -9.42
C SER A 105 0.13 -2.70 -8.17
N VAL A 106 0.17 -3.34 -7.01
CA VAL A 106 -0.31 -2.77 -5.74
C VAL A 106 0.29 -1.39 -5.48
N PHE A 107 1.61 -1.27 -5.57
CA PHE A 107 2.36 -0.04 -5.33
C PHE A 107 2.89 0.62 -6.62
N GLN A 108 2.30 0.32 -7.75
CA GLN A 108 2.66 0.95 -9.03
C GLN A 108 1.76 2.13 -9.35
N ASN A 109 2.25 2.98 -10.22
CA ASN A 109 1.41 4.01 -10.83
C ASN A 109 0.73 3.47 -12.09
N ARG A 110 -0.49 3.92 -12.34
CA ARG A 110 -1.10 3.75 -13.66
C ARG A 110 -0.31 4.53 -14.70
N ALA A 111 -0.30 4.07 -15.94
CA ALA A 111 0.46 4.69 -17.03
C ALA A 111 0.21 6.19 -17.25
N ALA A 112 -0.95 6.69 -16.84
CA ALA A 112 -1.29 8.12 -16.91
C ALA A 112 -0.61 8.96 -15.81
N HIS A 113 0.03 8.34 -14.81
CA HIS A 113 0.72 9.02 -13.71
C HIS A 113 2.21 8.72 -13.79
N SER A 114 2.93 9.66 -14.38
CA SER A 114 4.38 9.61 -14.53
C SER A 114 5.00 10.95 -14.14
N GLY A 115 6.30 10.97 -13.87
CA GLY A 115 7.02 12.19 -13.49
C GLY A 115 6.68 12.66 -12.07
N ALA A 116 6.65 13.97 -11.86
CA ALA A 116 6.52 14.61 -10.54
C ALA A 116 5.20 14.32 -9.79
N ASN A 117 4.19 13.82 -10.49
CA ASN A 117 2.89 13.48 -9.90
C ASN A 117 2.74 11.98 -9.62
N ALA A 118 3.80 11.21 -9.77
CA ALA A 118 3.79 9.78 -9.50
C ALA A 118 4.19 9.48 -8.05
N PHE A 119 3.68 8.39 -7.49
CA PHE A 119 4.30 7.77 -6.32
C PHE A 119 5.68 7.22 -6.73
N ASP A 120 6.70 7.52 -5.95
CA ASP A 120 8.06 7.04 -6.21
C ASP A 120 8.56 6.17 -5.05
N PRO A 121 8.58 4.85 -5.21
CA PRO A 121 9.11 3.93 -4.19
C PRO A 121 10.56 4.20 -3.83
N ALA A 122 11.38 4.72 -4.77
CA ALA A 122 12.79 5.06 -4.50
C ALA A 122 12.96 6.21 -3.50
N ASN A 123 11.89 6.95 -3.21
CA ASN A 123 11.85 7.98 -2.17
C ASN A 123 11.06 7.55 -0.93
N CYS A 124 10.56 6.33 -0.89
CA CYS A 124 9.68 5.82 0.16
C CYS A 124 10.37 4.77 1.03
N ASP A 125 10.27 4.92 2.34
CA ASP A 125 10.71 3.92 3.31
C ASP A 125 9.59 2.90 3.53
N LEU A 126 9.87 1.61 3.28
CA LEU A 126 8.96 0.51 3.56
C LEU A 126 9.33 -0.13 4.90
N VAL A 127 8.40 -0.14 5.84
CA VAL A 127 8.54 -0.78 7.15
C VAL A 127 7.59 -1.96 7.23
N LEU A 128 8.12 -3.15 7.43
CA LEU A 128 7.35 -4.39 7.56
C LEU A 128 7.26 -4.79 9.04
N ASN A 129 6.10 -5.31 9.46
CA ASN A 129 5.85 -5.65 10.86
C ASN A 129 6.58 -6.91 11.33
N ALA A 130 6.99 -7.79 10.42
CA ALA A 130 7.67 -9.02 10.76
C ALA A 130 8.65 -9.45 9.66
N ASP A 131 9.68 -10.18 10.05
CA ASP A 131 10.67 -10.80 9.16
C ASP A 131 10.29 -12.21 8.72
N LYS A 132 9.16 -12.71 9.20
CA LYS A 132 8.64 -14.05 8.91
C LYS A 132 7.15 -14.00 8.63
N LYS A 133 6.69 -14.96 7.85
CA LYS A 133 5.27 -15.23 7.66
C LYS A 133 4.63 -15.81 8.92
N PRO A 134 3.30 -15.79 9.02
CA PRO A 134 2.56 -16.43 10.12
C PRO A 134 2.90 -17.92 10.30
N ASP A 135 3.27 -18.63 9.23
CA ASP A 135 3.68 -20.05 9.26
C ASP A 135 5.14 -20.25 9.70
N GLY A 136 5.85 -19.16 10.08
CA GLY A 136 7.25 -19.18 10.51
C GLY A 136 8.28 -19.24 9.39
N THR A 137 7.88 -19.28 8.12
CA THR A 137 8.81 -19.23 7.00
C THR A 137 9.41 -17.84 6.86
N ALA A 138 10.72 -17.77 6.55
CA ALA A 138 11.37 -16.49 6.31
C ALA A 138 10.75 -15.77 5.11
N LEU A 139 10.62 -14.45 5.21
CA LEU A 139 10.26 -13.62 4.08
C LEU A 139 11.26 -13.82 2.92
N PRO A 140 10.83 -13.69 1.67
CA PRO A 140 11.74 -13.75 0.54
C PRO A 140 12.92 -12.80 0.79
N LYS A 141 14.13 -13.29 0.55
CA LYS A 141 15.32 -12.44 0.68
C LYS A 141 15.15 -11.23 -0.23
N VAL A 142 15.33 -10.07 0.35
CA VAL A 142 15.41 -8.82 -0.38
C VAL A 142 16.61 -8.92 -1.31
N HIS A 143 16.40 -8.93 -2.61
CA HIS A 143 17.49 -8.90 -3.56
C HIS A 143 18.13 -7.50 -3.54
N ASN A 144 19.44 -7.42 -3.37
CA ASN A 144 20.22 -6.18 -3.38
C ASN A 144 19.80 -5.10 -2.36
N GLY A 145 19.46 -5.50 -1.14
CA GLY A 145 19.27 -4.59 -0.01
C GLY A 145 17.91 -3.90 0.08
N ASN A 146 17.41 -3.29 -0.97
CA ASN A 146 16.16 -2.50 -0.95
C ASN A 146 15.17 -2.90 -2.04
N GLU A 147 15.39 -4.02 -2.70
CA GLU A 147 14.46 -4.55 -3.68
C GLU A 147 13.49 -5.51 -3.01
N TRP A 148 12.24 -5.21 -3.09
CA TRP A 148 11.18 -6.11 -2.65
C TRP A 148 10.25 -6.44 -3.81
N ALA A 149 10.18 -7.70 -4.12
CA ALA A 149 9.19 -8.24 -5.02
C ALA A 149 8.04 -8.79 -4.18
N GLY A 150 6.85 -8.33 -4.42
CA GLY A 150 5.67 -9.13 -4.10
C GLY A 150 5.86 -10.53 -4.70
N LYS A 151 5.34 -11.56 -4.05
CA LYS A 151 5.48 -12.96 -4.47
C LYS A 151 4.92 -13.13 -5.88
N GLY A 152 5.76 -13.52 -6.85
CA GLY A 152 5.31 -13.96 -8.16
C GLY A 152 6.26 -13.66 -9.29
N GLY A 153 6.55 -14.66 -10.03
CA GLY A 153 7.63 -14.87 -10.96
C GLY A 153 7.69 -14.05 -12.25
N SER A 154 7.19 -12.86 -12.34
CA SER A 154 7.32 -12.02 -13.54
C SER A 154 8.17 -10.77 -13.38
N GLY A 155 9.11 -10.78 -12.43
CA GLY A 155 10.32 -9.99 -12.58
C GLY A 155 10.25 -8.47 -12.38
N TYR A 156 9.19 -7.91 -11.83
CA TYR A 156 9.20 -6.49 -11.48
C TYR A 156 9.54 -6.32 -10.00
N LEU A 157 10.80 -6.10 -9.73
CA LEU A 157 11.29 -5.68 -8.43
C LEU A 157 10.98 -4.20 -8.25
N ILE A 158 10.36 -3.84 -7.12
CA ILE A 158 10.21 -2.44 -6.74
C ILE A 158 11.44 -2.04 -5.95
N GLN A 159 12.14 -1.02 -6.40
CA GLN A 159 13.26 -0.43 -5.69
C GLN A 159 12.73 0.57 -4.68
N TRP A 160 12.89 0.27 -3.40
CA TRP A 160 12.53 1.16 -2.30
C TRP A 160 13.75 1.97 -1.84
N LYS A 161 13.51 3.14 -1.25
CA LYS A 161 14.56 3.93 -0.60
C LYS A 161 15.20 3.13 0.53
N SER A 162 14.39 2.51 1.38
CA SER A 162 14.82 1.57 2.40
C SER A 162 13.75 0.52 2.67
N ILE A 163 14.18 -0.66 3.14
CA ILE A 163 13.29 -1.67 3.71
C ILE A 163 13.81 -1.99 5.11
N SER A 164 12.93 -1.87 6.10
CA SER A 164 13.24 -2.19 7.48
C SER A 164 12.11 -3.01 8.10
N PHE A 165 12.41 -3.65 9.24
CA PHE A 165 11.43 -4.40 10.01
C PHE A 165 11.15 -3.66 11.30
N ALA A 166 9.87 -3.49 11.65
CA ALA A 166 9.51 -2.97 12.95
C ALA A 166 10.07 -3.93 14.01
N GLN A 167 10.78 -3.40 14.98
CA GLN A 167 11.25 -4.21 16.10
C GLN A 167 10.03 -4.72 16.85
N GLN A 168 9.88 -6.01 16.92
CA GLN A 168 8.91 -6.63 17.83
C GLN A 168 9.33 -6.29 19.27
N PRO A 169 8.38 -5.87 20.12
CA PRO A 169 8.67 -5.58 21.52
C PRO A 169 9.11 -6.84 22.28
#